data_bfbfa30dbf3e4cf454469e03aeb882e9
#
_entry.id   bfbfa30dbf3e4cf454469e03aeb882e9
#
_cell.length_a   1.000
_cell.length_b   1.000
_cell.length_c   1.000
_cell.angle_alpha   90.00
_cell.angle_beta   90.00
_cell.angle_gamma   90.00
#
_symmetry.space_group_name_H-M   'P 1'
#
loop_
_entity.id
_entity.type
_entity.pdbx_description
1 polymer ?
#
loop_
_entity_poly.entity_id
_entity_poly.type
_entity_poly.pdbx_seq_one_letter_code
_entity_poly.pdbx_strand_id
1 'polypeptide(L)'
;MLAKYTPAAAWFFAPRKTDDLGRWASTIREVTQRRTSIWVQVGTVAEALAVTQACKPDVLVVQGTDAGGHGRERGASIVALVPEVADAIAALSLPPEETPALVAAGGIADGRGVAAALVLGAEAVVMGTRFLACPEAAIAAGYRAEVVRASDGGAATARTKVYDQLRGTTDWPEGYNGRGVLNRSWEDAANGVPFEENKRLYEAAMELGDAGWGPQGRMTTYAGTAVGLVKGVMAAREIVDEVREGARQVLGRGGEKL
;
A
#
# COMPACT_ATOMS: atom_id res chain seq x y z
N MET A 1 -10.67 23.54 -5.93
CA MET A 1 -10.90 22.22 -6.56
C MET A 1 -11.88 21.39 -5.74
N LEU A 2 -11.64 21.11 -4.46
CA LEU A 2 -12.50 20.28 -3.59
C LEU A 2 -13.94 20.78 -3.49
N ALA A 3 -14.16 22.09 -3.27
CA ALA A 3 -15.50 22.67 -3.22
C ALA A 3 -16.28 22.49 -4.55
N LYS A 4 -15.59 22.44 -5.69
CA LYS A 4 -16.22 22.26 -7.01
C LYS A 4 -16.61 20.84 -7.32
N TYR A 5 -15.74 19.86 -6.97
CA TYR A 5 -15.92 18.47 -7.38
C TYR A 5 -16.44 17.56 -6.27
N THR A 6 -16.30 17.96 -5.01
CA THR A 6 -16.76 17.24 -3.81
C THR A 6 -16.52 15.73 -3.93
N PRO A 7 -15.23 15.29 -3.91
CA PRO A 7 -14.93 13.87 -4.04
C PRO A 7 -15.54 13.08 -2.87
N ALA A 8 -15.83 11.80 -3.08
CA ALA A 8 -16.39 10.93 -2.03
C ALA A 8 -15.42 10.82 -0.82
N ALA A 9 -14.12 10.79 -1.07
CA ALA A 9 -13.10 10.72 -0.03
C ALA A 9 -11.87 11.56 -0.38
N ALA A 10 -11.18 12.06 0.65
CA ALA A 10 -9.83 12.60 0.60
C ALA A 10 -8.91 11.67 1.41
N TRP A 11 -7.95 11.06 0.73
CA TRP A 11 -7.02 10.11 1.33
C TRP A 11 -5.67 10.76 1.57
N PHE A 12 -5.26 10.80 2.84
CA PHE A 12 -3.96 11.33 3.28
C PHE A 12 -2.99 10.20 3.60
N PHE A 13 -1.74 10.42 3.24
CA PHE A 13 -0.66 9.47 3.49
C PHE A 13 0.66 10.21 3.73
N ALA A 14 1.47 9.69 4.66
CA ALA A 14 2.82 10.18 4.95
C ALA A 14 2.89 11.71 5.16
N PRO A 15 2.11 12.31 6.06
CA PRO A 15 2.22 13.72 6.35
C PRO A 15 3.58 14.03 6.96
N ARG A 16 4.17 15.18 6.64
CA ARG A 16 5.42 15.63 7.29
C ARG A 16 5.18 15.96 8.77
N LYS A 17 3.97 16.43 9.11
CA LYS A 17 3.54 16.71 10.49
C LYS A 17 2.10 16.24 10.65
N THR A 18 1.84 15.49 11.71
CA THR A 18 0.49 15.00 12.02
C THR A 18 -0.50 16.14 12.26
N ASP A 19 -0.05 17.25 12.85
CA ASP A 19 -0.89 18.43 13.12
C ASP A 19 -1.48 19.06 11.84
N ASP A 20 -0.80 18.91 10.69
CA ASP A 20 -1.33 19.40 9.41
C ASP A 20 -2.63 18.69 9.01
N LEU A 21 -2.81 17.42 9.39
CA LEU A 21 -4.00 16.64 9.11
C LEU A 21 -5.27 17.26 9.72
N GLY A 22 -5.18 17.76 10.95
CA GLY A 22 -6.30 18.43 11.62
C GLY A 22 -6.78 19.65 10.84
N ARG A 23 -5.84 20.48 10.38
CA ARG A 23 -6.15 21.67 9.57
C ARG A 23 -6.74 21.29 8.21
N TRP A 24 -6.15 20.31 7.51
CA TRP A 24 -6.64 19.87 6.21
C TRP A 24 -8.02 19.21 6.31
N ALA A 25 -8.24 18.34 7.29
CA ALA A 25 -9.52 17.70 7.51
C ALA A 25 -10.62 18.72 7.81
N SER A 26 -10.35 19.72 8.68
CA SER A 26 -11.30 20.80 8.99
C SER A 26 -11.66 21.60 7.76
N THR A 27 -10.66 22.02 6.98
CA THR A 27 -10.89 22.76 5.73
C THR A 27 -11.72 21.96 4.73
N ILE A 28 -11.42 20.67 4.56
CA ILE A 28 -12.19 19.81 3.63
C ILE A 28 -13.62 19.67 4.10
N ARG A 29 -13.85 19.39 5.38
CA ARG A 29 -15.20 19.28 5.94
C ARG A 29 -16.01 20.56 5.74
N GLU A 30 -15.39 21.71 5.97
CA GLU A 30 -16.02 23.02 5.75
C GLU A 30 -16.41 23.23 4.29
N VAL A 31 -15.44 23.16 3.36
CA VAL A 31 -15.68 23.50 1.94
C VAL A 31 -16.55 22.48 1.21
N THR A 32 -16.63 21.26 1.70
CA THR A 32 -17.46 20.18 1.13
C THR A 32 -18.77 19.96 1.90
N GLN A 33 -19.04 20.74 2.96
CA GLN A 33 -20.19 20.56 3.84
C GLN A 33 -20.25 19.12 4.40
N ARG A 34 -19.10 18.58 4.81
CA ARG A 34 -18.91 17.20 5.35
C ARG A 34 -19.31 16.08 4.37
N ARG A 35 -19.41 16.35 3.08
CA ARG A 35 -19.74 15.32 2.07
C ARG A 35 -18.53 14.51 1.60
N THR A 36 -17.31 14.97 1.89
CA THR A 36 -16.07 14.26 1.58
C THR A 36 -15.56 13.57 2.85
N SER A 37 -15.45 12.25 2.80
CA SER A 37 -14.90 11.41 3.87
C SER A 37 -13.38 11.62 3.99
N ILE A 38 -12.88 11.65 5.21
CA ILE A 38 -11.45 11.81 5.52
C ILE A 38 -10.82 10.44 5.79
N TRP A 39 -9.95 10.00 4.91
CA TRP A 39 -9.21 8.75 5.01
C TRP A 39 -7.75 9.04 5.33
N VAL A 40 -7.19 8.35 6.32
CA VAL A 40 -5.76 8.52 6.65
C VAL A 40 -5.09 7.16 6.72
N GLN A 41 -4.00 7.01 5.98
CA GLN A 41 -3.19 5.80 5.98
C GLN A 41 -2.15 5.87 7.09
N VAL A 42 -2.08 4.81 7.88
CA VAL A 42 -1.20 4.66 9.03
C VAL A 42 -0.46 3.31 8.97
N GLY A 43 0.74 3.25 9.54
CA GLY A 43 1.57 2.04 9.55
C GLY A 43 1.97 1.57 10.94
N THR A 44 1.51 2.26 12.00
CA THR A 44 1.77 1.89 13.40
C THR A 44 0.57 2.25 14.30
N VAL A 45 0.46 1.60 15.45
CA VAL A 45 -0.54 1.93 16.48
C VAL A 45 -0.39 3.38 16.95
N ALA A 46 0.83 3.82 17.17
CA ALA A 46 1.09 5.21 17.61
C ALA A 46 0.59 6.24 16.59
N GLU A 47 0.78 5.98 15.28
CA GLU A 47 0.21 6.83 14.23
C GLU A 47 -1.32 6.81 14.25
N ALA A 48 -1.93 5.62 14.38
CA ALA A 48 -3.39 5.49 14.42
C ALA A 48 -3.99 6.34 15.55
N LEU A 49 -3.44 6.25 16.74
CA LEU A 49 -3.88 7.04 17.90
C LEU A 49 -3.66 8.55 17.68
N ALA A 50 -2.46 8.96 17.24
CA ALA A 50 -2.15 10.37 16.98
C ALA A 50 -3.05 10.98 15.91
N VAL A 51 -3.29 10.25 14.80
CA VAL A 51 -4.16 10.69 13.72
C VAL A 51 -5.62 10.79 14.15
N THR A 52 -6.11 9.82 14.93
CA THR A 52 -7.48 9.81 15.44
C THR A 52 -7.72 11.04 16.32
N GLN A 53 -6.78 11.39 17.18
CA GLN A 53 -6.86 12.59 18.01
C GLN A 53 -6.74 13.88 17.20
N ALA A 54 -5.84 13.93 16.21
CA ALA A 54 -5.55 15.14 15.45
C ALA A 54 -6.65 15.55 14.48
N CYS A 55 -7.30 14.59 13.80
CA CYS A 55 -8.20 14.91 12.68
C CYS A 55 -9.53 14.15 12.69
N LYS A 56 -9.76 13.23 13.64
CA LYS A 56 -10.98 12.40 13.69
C LYS A 56 -11.33 11.84 12.31
N PRO A 57 -10.49 10.97 11.73
CA PRO A 57 -10.72 10.47 10.39
C PRO A 57 -11.98 9.60 10.35
N ASP A 58 -12.65 9.56 9.21
CA ASP A 58 -13.77 8.64 8.99
C ASP A 58 -13.26 7.20 8.76
N VAL A 59 -12.03 7.08 8.21
CA VAL A 59 -11.39 5.79 7.92
C VAL A 59 -9.90 5.85 8.25
N LEU A 60 -9.42 4.82 8.95
CA LEU A 60 -8.00 4.51 9.07
C LEU A 60 -7.63 3.38 8.10
N VAL A 61 -6.75 3.68 7.15
CA VAL A 61 -6.17 2.64 6.27
C VAL A 61 -4.91 2.09 6.94
N VAL A 62 -5.04 0.92 7.56
CA VAL A 62 -3.99 0.24 8.32
C VAL A 62 -3.07 -0.50 7.35
N GLN A 63 -1.93 0.12 7.02
CA GLN A 63 -0.98 -0.43 6.06
C GLN A 63 0.10 -1.26 6.74
N GLY A 64 0.06 -2.58 6.53
CA GLY A 64 1.10 -3.49 6.97
C GLY A 64 2.40 -3.37 6.16
N THR A 65 3.50 -3.85 6.75
CA THR A 65 4.84 -3.82 6.14
C THR A 65 4.93 -4.59 4.82
N ASP A 66 3.99 -5.50 4.55
CA ASP A 66 3.90 -6.31 3.33
C ASP A 66 3.48 -5.51 2.08
N ALA A 67 3.01 -4.28 2.28
CA ALA A 67 2.59 -3.42 1.19
C ALA A 67 3.75 -3.09 0.24
N GLY A 68 3.46 -3.11 -1.07
CA GLY A 68 4.33 -2.56 -2.10
C GLY A 68 4.29 -1.03 -2.13
N GLY A 69 5.31 -0.41 -2.73
CA GLY A 69 5.46 1.02 -2.72
C GLY A 69 5.81 1.57 -1.33
N HIS A 70 5.53 2.86 -1.13
CA HIS A 70 5.94 3.55 0.08
C HIS A 70 5.10 3.17 1.29
N GLY A 71 5.74 3.10 2.44
CA GLY A 71 5.18 2.80 3.74
C GLY A 71 6.22 2.98 4.82
N ARG A 72 5.84 2.71 6.07
CA ARG A 72 6.80 2.76 7.18
C ARG A 72 7.96 1.79 6.94
N GLU A 73 9.18 2.27 7.18
CA GLU A 73 10.40 1.46 7.11
C GLU A 73 10.36 0.31 8.10
N ARG A 74 9.85 0.57 9.32
CA ARG A 74 9.61 -0.40 10.37
C ARG A 74 8.12 -0.49 10.66
N GLY A 75 7.59 -1.69 10.69
CA GLY A 75 6.18 -1.96 10.93
C GLY A 75 5.89 -3.45 10.99
N ALA A 76 4.69 -3.80 11.39
CA ALA A 76 4.19 -5.17 11.41
C ALA A 76 3.40 -5.50 10.14
N SER A 77 3.18 -6.78 9.85
CA SER A 77 2.19 -7.22 8.88
C SER A 77 0.77 -6.90 9.38
N ILE A 78 -0.22 -6.95 8.50
CA ILE A 78 -1.63 -6.74 8.89
C ILE A 78 -2.08 -7.75 9.94
N VAL A 79 -1.46 -8.94 10.02
CA VAL A 79 -1.81 -10.00 10.98
C VAL A 79 -1.66 -9.53 12.43
N ALA A 80 -0.63 -8.75 12.73
CA ALA A 80 -0.46 -8.16 14.06
C ALA A 80 -1.03 -6.73 14.11
N LEU A 81 -0.78 -5.92 13.08
CA LEU A 81 -1.08 -4.50 13.11
C LEU A 81 -2.58 -4.18 13.17
N VAL A 82 -3.43 -4.91 12.41
CA VAL A 82 -4.88 -4.63 12.38
C VAL A 82 -5.52 -4.86 13.74
N PRO A 83 -5.36 -6.03 14.41
CA PRO A 83 -5.94 -6.23 15.74
C PRO A 83 -5.34 -5.27 16.79
N GLU A 84 -4.05 -4.99 16.78
CA GLU A 84 -3.46 -4.01 17.71
C GLU A 84 -4.06 -2.61 17.54
N VAL A 85 -4.28 -2.16 16.29
CA VAL A 85 -4.94 -0.87 16.03
C VAL A 85 -6.41 -0.92 16.44
N ALA A 86 -7.13 -2.02 16.16
CA ALA A 86 -8.53 -2.19 16.55
C ALA A 86 -8.69 -2.08 18.08
N ASP A 87 -7.88 -2.81 18.83
CA ASP A 87 -7.89 -2.78 20.29
C ASP A 87 -7.53 -1.38 20.84
N ALA A 88 -6.53 -0.74 20.25
CA ALA A 88 -6.12 0.61 20.69
C ALA A 88 -7.19 1.67 20.41
N ILE A 89 -7.90 1.61 19.28
CA ILE A 89 -9.02 2.51 18.97
C ILE A 89 -10.21 2.22 19.90
N ALA A 90 -10.55 0.94 20.13
CA ALA A 90 -11.62 0.57 21.05
C ALA A 90 -11.36 1.06 22.47
N ALA A 91 -10.11 1.03 22.94
CA ALA A 91 -9.71 1.53 24.25
C ALA A 91 -9.93 3.05 24.45
N LEU A 92 -10.03 3.83 23.36
CA LEU A 92 -10.36 5.26 23.44
C LEU A 92 -11.82 5.51 23.81
N SER A 93 -12.69 4.50 23.74
CA SER A 93 -14.13 4.60 24.08
C SER A 93 -14.82 5.78 23.38
N LEU A 94 -14.51 5.98 22.10
CA LEU A 94 -15.08 7.06 21.29
C LEU A 94 -16.59 6.80 21.04
N PRO A 95 -17.38 7.88 20.85
CA PRO A 95 -18.74 7.72 20.33
C PRO A 95 -18.72 7.02 18.96
N PRO A 96 -19.77 6.24 18.60
CA PRO A 96 -19.79 5.50 17.33
C PRO A 96 -19.52 6.38 16.09
N GLU A 97 -20.03 7.61 16.08
CA GLU A 97 -19.85 8.58 14.98
C GLU A 97 -18.42 9.18 14.90
N GLU A 98 -17.62 9.00 15.93
CA GLU A 98 -16.22 9.43 15.96
C GLU A 98 -15.24 8.25 15.84
N THR A 99 -15.74 7.01 15.86
CA THR A 99 -14.92 5.80 15.71
C THR A 99 -14.62 5.56 14.24
N PRO A 100 -13.34 5.61 13.82
CA PRO A 100 -13.00 5.39 12.42
C PRO A 100 -13.21 3.94 12.00
N ALA A 101 -13.72 3.72 10.79
CA ALA A 101 -13.71 2.40 10.17
C ALA A 101 -12.26 1.97 9.87
N LEU A 102 -11.95 0.69 10.04
CA LEU A 102 -10.62 0.14 9.78
C LEU A 102 -10.58 -0.56 8.42
N VAL A 103 -9.64 -0.15 7.57
CA VAL A 103 -9.41 -0.74 6.26
C VAL A 103 -7.99 -1.29 6.20
N ALA A 104 -7.83 -2.60 5.96
CA ALA A 104 -6.52 -3.23 5.89
C ALA A 104 -5.87 -3.05 4.51
N ALA A 105 -4.56 -2.77 4.48
CA ALA A 105 -3.77 -2.65 3.26
C ALA A 105 -2.41 -3.34 3.40
N GLY A 106 -1.94 -3.97 2.32
CA GLY A 106 -0.63 -4.63 2.28
C GLY A 106 -0.68 -6.14 2.46
N GLY A 107 -0.02 -6.86 1.57
CA GLY A 107 0.01 -8.32 1.58
C GLY A 107 -1.27 -9.00 1.10
N ILE A 108 -2.25 -8.27 0.61
CA ILE A 108 -3.55 -8.78 0.17
C ILE A 108 -3.57 -8.83 -1.36
N ALA A 109 -3.77 -10.01 -1.94
CA ALA A 109 -3.80 -10.19 -3.40
C ALA A 109 -4.93 -11.12 -3.88
N ASP A 110 -5.59 -11.86 -2.99
CA ASP A 110 -6.68 -12.77 -3.30
C ASP A 110 -7.73 -12.84 -2.18
N GLY A 111 -8.78 -13.67 -2.38
CA GLY A 111 -9.86 -13.82 -1.40
C GLY A 111 -9.43 -14.34 -0.04
N ARG A 112 -8.33 -15.09 0.05
CA ARG A 112 -7.79 -15.58 1.34
C ARG A 112 -7.28 -14.43 2.18
N GLY A 113 -6.53 -13.51 1.56
CA GLY A 113 -6.03 -12.31 2.21
C GLY A 113 -7.16 -11.37 2.65
N VAL A 114 -8.23 -11.25 1.85
CA VAL A 114 -9.42 -10.48 2.22
C VAL A 114 -10.13 -11.10 3.41
N ALA A 115 -10.41 -12.41 3.37
CA ALA A 115 -11.05 -13.12 4.47
C ALA A 115 -10.26 -12.98 5.78
N ALA A 116 -8.94 -13.13 5.71
CA ALA A 116 -8.05 -12.95 6.87
C ALA A 116 -8.16 -11.53 7.43
N ALA A 117 -8.09 -10.50 6.60
CA ALA A 117 -8.18 -9.11 7.04
C ALA A 117 -9.52 -8.81 7.75
N LEU A 118 -10.63 -9.33 7.23
CA LEU A 118 -11.96 -9.19 7.86
C LEU A 118 -12.02 -9.88 9.23
N VAL A 119 -11.46 -11.10 9.34
CA VAL A 119 -11.40 -11.83 10.62
C VAL A 119 -10.50 -11.12 11.63
N LEU A 120 -9.46 -10.40 11.19
CA LEU A 120 -8.58 -9.60 12.04
C LEU A 120 -9.21 -8.29 12.53
N GLY A 121 -10.43 -7.96 12.07
CA GLY A 121 -11.17 -6.78 12.54
C GLY A 121 -11.22 -5.61 11.54
N ALA A 122 -10.74 -5.78 10.30
CA ALA A 122 -10.95 -4.77 9.27
C ALA A 122 -12.36 -4.87 8.67
N GLU A 123 -12.96 -3.74 8.31
CA GLU A 123 -14.27 -3.66 7.64
C GLU A 123 -14.14 -3.77 6.11
N ALA A 124 -12.98 -3.42 5.57
CA ALA A 124 -12.68 -3.50 4.15
C ALA A 124 -11.17 -3.67 3.90
N VAL A 125 -10.78 -3.81 2.65
CA VAL A 125 -9.38 -3.96 2.24
C VAL A 125 -9.02 -3.07 1.07
N VAL A 126 -7.71 -2.75 0.98
CA VAL A 126 -7.08 -2.11 -0.19
C VAL A 126 -6.04 -3.05 -0.76
N MET A 127 -6.10 -3.26 -2.07
CA MET A 127 -5.12 -4.03 -2.83
C MET A 127 -4.41 -3.12 -3.82
N GLY A 128 -3.08 -3.06 -3.78
CA GLY A 128 -2.26 -2.33 -4.75
C GLY A 128 -1.67 -3.27 -5.79
N THR A 129 -0.76 -4.15 -5.39
CA THR A 129 0.03 -5.03 -6.27
C THR A 129 -0.83 -5.87 -7.21
N ARG A 130 -1.97 -6.39 -6.73
CA ARG A 130 -2.89 -7.18 -7.58
C ARG A 130 -3.43 -6.37 -8.75
N PHE A 131 -3.76 -5.09 -8.55
CA PHE A 131 -4.28 -4.21 -9.60
C PHE A 131 -3.20 -3.66 -10.54
N LEU A 132 -1.91 -3.79 -10.22
CA LEU A 132 -0.84 -3.51 -11.20
C LEU A 132 -0.87 -4.50 -12.36
N ALA A 133 -1.41 -5.70 -12.16
CA ALA A 133 -1.58 -6.71 -13.20
C ALA A 133 -2.95 -6.62 -13.90
N CYS A 134 -3.54 -5.43 -14.01
CA CYS A 134 -4.74 -5.23 -14.83
C CYS A 134 -4.43 -4.35 -16.06
N PRO A 135 -5.16 -4.55 -17.20
CA PRO A 135 -4.96 -3.76 -18.40
C PRO A 135 -5.23 -2.27 -18.20
N GLU A 136 -6.12 -1.95 -17.25
CA GLU A 136 -6.53 -0.57 -16.93
C GLU A 136 -5.46 0.21 -16.14
N ALA A 137 -4.44 -0.48 -15.56
CA ALA A 137 -3.35 0.19 -14.87
C ALA A 137 -2.47 0.96 -15.88
N ALA A 138 -2.35 2.26 -15.69
CA ALA A 138 -1.53 3.15 -16.52
C ALA A 138 -0.04 3.00 -16.17
N ILE A 139 0.54 1.82 -16.41
CA ILE A 139 1.94 1.48 -16.20
C ILE A 139 2.56 0.88 -17.46
N ALA A 140 3.88 0.90 -17.55
CA ALA A 140 4.63 0.28 -18.64
C ALA A 140 4.36 -1.23 -18.73
N ALA A 141 4.39 -1.79 -19.93
CA ALA A 141 4.17 -3.23 -20.14
C ALA A 141 5.27 -4.07 -19.47
N GLY A 142 6.53 -3.61 -19.49
CA GLY A 142 7.64 -4.24 -18.78
C GLY A 142 7.44 -4.27 -17.26
N TYR A 143 6.90 -3.19 -16.67
CA TYR A 143 6.54 -3.16 -15.25
C TYR A 143 5.48 -4.23 -14.92
N ARG A 144 4.40 -4.30 -15.70
CA ARG A 144 3.33 -5.28 -15.52
C ARG A 144 3.85 -6.72 -15.68
N ALA A 145 4.68 -6.96 -16.67
CA ALA A 145 5.31 -8.26 -16.88
C ALA A 145 6.18 -8.66 -15.69
N GLU A 146 6.91 -7.72 -15.10
CA GLU A 146 7.73 -7.95 -13.91
C GLU A 146 6.89 -8.32 -12.69
N VAL A 147 5.74 -7.67 -12.47
CA VAL A 147 4.80 -8.02 -11.39
C VAL A 147 4.29 -9.46 -11.54
N VAL A 148 3.98 -9.89 -12.77
CA VAL A 148 3.51 -11.26 -13.03
C VAL A 148 4.64 -12.30 -12.94
N ARG A 149 5.88 -11.91 -13.31
CA ARG A 149 7.07 -12.76 -13.24
C ARG A 149 7.54 -13.01 -11.81
N ALA A 150 7.48 -11.98 -10.95
CA ALA A 150 8.01 -12.05 -9.59
C ALA A 150 7.24 -13.08 -8.75
N SER A 151 7.98 -13.85 -7.98
CA SER A 151 7.44 -14.87 -7.06
C SER A 151 8.21 -14.83 -5.74
N ASP A 152 7.72 -15.54 -4.72
CA ASP A 152 8.36 -15.55 -3.39
C ASP A 152 8.65 -14.15 -2.87
N GLY A 153 7.60 -13.32 -2.79
CA GLY A 153 7.73 -11.89 -2.54
C GLY A 153 8.42 -11.53 -1.21
N GLY A 154 8.45 -12.46 -0.25
CA GLY A 154 9.23 -12.30 0.98
C GLY A 154 10.73 -12.22 0.72
N ALA A 155 11.23 -13.04 -0.21
CA ALA A 155 12.64 -13.07 -0.62
C ALA A 155 12.92 -12.13 -1.81
N ALA A 156 11.96 -12.00 -2.74
CA ALA A 156 12.13 -11.26 -3.98
C ALA A 156 11.79 -9.76 -3.87
N THR A 157 11.36 -9.26 -2.71
CA THR A 157 11.06 -7.84 -2.50
C THR A 157 11.74 -7.31 -1.24
N ALA A 158 12.15 -6.07 -1.25
CA ALA A 158 12.66 -5.39 -0.04
C ALA A 158 12.19 -3.94 0.03
N ARG A 159 12.12 -3.41 1.27
CA ARG A 159 12.01 -1.99 1.53
C ARG A 159 13.38 -1.35 1.41
N THR A 160 13.48 -0.31 0.58
CA THR A 160 14.76 0.33 0.28
C THR A 160 14.56 1.77 -0.17
N LYS A 161 15.57 2.61 0.00
CA LYS A 161 15.66 3.96 -0.58
C LYS A 161 16.38 3.97 -1.94
N VAL A 162 16.97 2.87 -2.36
CA VAL A 162 17.74 2.77 -3.61
C VAL A 162 16.91 3.23 -4.81
N TYR A 163 15.67 2.76 -4.92
CA TYR A 163 14.81 3.12 -6.05
C TYR A 163 14.42 4.59 -6.06
N ASP A 164 14.17 5.18 -4.89
CA ASP A 164 13.86 6.60 -4.78
C ASP A 164 15.07 7.46 -5.15
N GLN A 165 16.26 7.07 -4.71
CA GLN A 165 17.51 7.75 -5.06
C GLN A 165 17.75 7.71 -6.57
N LEU A 166 17.62 6.54 -7.21
CA LEU A 166 17.80 6.38 -8.66
C LEU A 166 16.77 7.18 -9.46
N ARG A 167 15.53 7.28 -8.97
CA ARG A 167 14.45 8.02 -9.62
C ARG A 167 14.42 9.51 -9.28
N GLY A 168 15.21 9.96 -8.29
CA GLY A 168 15.18 11.33 -7.81
C GLY A 168 13.90 11.69 -7.03
N THR A 169 13.21 10.70 -6.44
CA THR A 169 11.98 10.88 -5.66
C THR A 169 12.25 10.76 -4.16
N THR A 170 13.11 11.63 -3.62
CA THR A 170 13.67 11.53 -2.27
C THR A 170 12.93 12.34 -1.19
N ASP A 171 11.84 13.04 -1.55
CA ASP A 171 11.10 13.95 -0.66
C ASP A 171 10.19 13.26 0.37
N TRP A 172 10.32 11.95 0.56
CA TRP A 172 9.54 11.21 1.55
C TRP A 172 9.95 11.59 2.97
N PRO A 173 8.97 11.65 3.91
CA PRO A 173 9.30 11.89 5.32
C PRO A 173 10.24 10.83 5.88
N GLU A 174 10.98 11.18 6.93
CA GLU A 174 11.84 10.24 7.64
C GLU A 174 11.06 9.01 8.11
N GLY A 175 11.69 7.82 8.05
CA GLY A 175 11.06 6.55 8.40
C GLY A 175 10.10 5.99 7.35
N TYR A 176 10.06 6.57 6.13
CA TYR A 176 9.36 6.01 4.98
C TYR A 176 10.34 5.57 3.89
N ASN A 177 10.05 4.46 3.25
CA ASN A 177 10.75 3.96 2.07
C ASN A 177 9.82 3.11 1.19
N GLY A 178 10.27 2.76 -0.02
CA GLY A 178 9.50 1.96 -0.96
C GLY A 178 9.84 0.47 -0.90
N ARG A 179 8.82 -0.42 -0.91
CA ARG A 179 9.02 -1.85 -1.18
C ARG A 179 8.90 -2.10 -2.67
N GLY A 180 9.93 -2.70 -3.24
CA GLY A 180 9.94 -3.10 -4.65
C GLY A 180 10.57 -4.46 -4.86
N VAL A 181 10.38 -4.99 -6.07
CA VAL A 181 11.03 -6.22 -6.53
C VAL A 181 12.53 -5.96 -6.61
N LEU A 182 13.31 -6.90 -6.09
CA LEU A 182 14.78 -6.87 -6.15
C LEU A 182 15.22 -7.07 -7.61
N ASN A 183 16.14 -6.23 -8.05
CA ASN A 183 16.64 -6.21 -9.40
C ASN A 183 18.12 -5.86 -9.43
N ARG A 184 18.72 -5.77 -10.61
CA ARG A 184 20.13 -5.49 -10.77
C ARG A 184 20.57 -4.17 -10.13
N SER A 185 19.74 -3.14 -10.13
CA SER A 185 20.06 -1.87 -9.47
C SER A 185 20.16 -2.00 -7.95
N TRP A 186 19.31 -2.82 -7.35
CA TRP A 186 19.38 -3.11 -5.92
C TRP A 186 20.61 -3.97 -5.59
N GLU A 187 20.86 -5.01 -6.39
CA GLU A 187 22.04 -5.89 -6.21
C GLU A 187 23.34 -5.12 -6.29
N ASP A 188 23.48 -4.25 -7.29
CA ASP A 188 24.67 -3.42 -7.45
C ASP A 188 24.87 -2.47 -6.26
N ALA A 189 23.79 -1.85 -5.76
CA ALA A 189 23.87 -1.02 -4.55
C ALA A 189 24.27 -1.83 -3.31
N ALA A 190 23.71 -3.04 -3.14
CA ALA A 190 24.06 -3.95 -2.04
C ALA A 190 25.50 -4.45 -2.12
N ASN A 191 26.06 -4.59 -3.32
CA ASN A 191 27.45 -4.98 -3.58
C ASN A 191 28.43 -3.79 -3.58
N GLY A 192 27.98 -2.58 -3.24
CA GLY A 192 28.85 -1.41 -3.09
C GLY A 192 29.23 -0.73 -4.40
N VAL A 193 28.50 -0.97 -5.49
CA VAL A 193 28.69 -0.19 -6.72
C VAL A 193 28.39 1.28 -6.42
N PRO A 194 29.29 2.23 -6.79
CA PRO A 194 29.07 3.65 -6.53
C PRO A 194 27.73 4.14 -7.08
N PHE A 195 27.07 5.03 -6.34
CA PHE A 195 25.74 5.55 -6.69
C PHE A 195 25.69 6.12 -8.11
N GLU A 196 26.68 6.93 -8.49
CA GLU A 196 26.72 7.58 -9.82
C GLU A 196 26.79 6.56 -10.96
N GLU A 197 27.51 5.46 -10.76
CA GLU A 197 27.60 4.39 -11.75
C GLU A 197 26.26 3.61 -11.80
N ASN A 198 25.69 3.25 -10.65
CA ASN A 198 24.38 2.58 -10.63
C ASN A 198 23.29 3.45 -11.25
N LYS A 199 23.32 4.77 -11.02
CA LYS A 199 22.38 5.72 -11.62
C LYS A 199 22.56 5.79 -13.13
N ARG A 200 23.80 5.90 -13.63
CA ARG A 200 24.10 5.87 -15.06
C ARG A 200 23.55 4.62 -15.74
N LEU A 201 23.74 3.44 -15.10
CA LEU A 201 23.24 2.16 -15.60
C LEU A 201 21.69 2.09 -15.55
N TYR A 202 21.07 2.69 -14.54
CA TYR A 202 19.62 2.80 -14.43
C TYR A 202 19.04 3.69 -15.54
N GLU A 203 19.66 4.84 -15.79
CA GLU A 203 19.28 5.77 -16.87
C GLU A 203 19.42 5.11 -18.25
N ALA A 204 20.48 4.37 -18.49
CA ALA A 204 20.64 3.59 -19.71
C ALA A 204 19.55 2.53 -19.88
N ALA A 205 19.09 1.89 -18.78
CA ALA A 205 17.98 0.95 -18.83
C ALA A 205 16.64 1.65 -19.11
N MET A 206 16.46 2.90 -18.68
CA MET A 206 15.24 3.68 -19.02
C MET A 206 15.09 3.90 -20.54
N GLU A 207 16.21 4.14 -21.23
CA GLU A 207 16.21 4.33 -22.69
C GLU A 207 15.79 3.05 -23.46
N LEU A 208 15.88 1.88 -22.82
CA LEU A 208 15.43 0.61 -23.40
C LEU A 208 13.90 0.41 -23.31
N GLY A 209 13.17 1.32 -22.67
CA GLY A 209 11.73 1.20 -22.44
C GLY A 209 11.39 -0.11 -21.71
N ASP A 210 10.43 -0.88 -22.23
CA ASP A 210 9.99 -2.14 -21.60
C ASP A 210 11.09 -3.18 -21.42
N ALA A 211 12.14 -3.16 -22.25
CA ALA A 211 13.30 -4.06 -22.12
C ALA A 211 14.19 -3.73 -20.92
N GLY A 212 14.01 -2.59 -20.26
CA GLY A 212 14.67 -2.25 -19.01
C GLY A 212 14.22 -3.07 -17.80
N TRP A 213 13.09 -3.81 -17.92
CA TRP A 213 12.59 -4.79 -16.94
C TRP A 213 13.04 -6.21 -17.29
N GLY A 214 12.76 -7.17 -16.42
CA GLY A 214 13.07 -8.58 -16.62
C GLY A 214 14.13 -9.11 -15.66
N PRO A 215 14.60 -10.37 -15.85
CA PRO A 215 15.51 -11.04 -14.89
C PRO A 215 16.84 -10.33 -14.66
N GLN A 216 17.34 -9.59 -15.64
CA GLN A 216 18.55 -8.76 -15.56
C GLN A 216 18.21 -7.26 -15.64
N GLY A 217 16.93 -6.93 -15.46
CA GLY A 217 16.43 -5.56 -15.55
C GLY A 217 16.90 -4.71 -14.38
N ARG A 218 16.83 -3.39 -14.59
CA ARG A 218 17.22 -2.38 -13.61
C ARG A 218 16.08 -1.49 -13.19
N MET A 219 14.96 -1.50 -13.96
CA MET A 219 13.85 -0.59 -13.76
C MET A 219 13.06 -0.92 -12.48
N THR A 220 12.70 0.13 -11.75
CA THR A 220 11.95 0.01 -10.50
C THR A 220 10.58 -0.62 -10.72
N THR A 221 10.26 -1.62 -9.90
CA THR A 221 8.94 -2.24 -9.81
C THR A 221 8.48 -2.27 -8.36
N TYR A 222 7.66 -1.30 -7.96
CA TYR A 222 7.07 -1.34 -6.62
C TYR A 222 6.01 -2.42 -6.56
N ALA A 223 6.20 -3.39 -5.68
CA ALA A 223 5.26 -4.49 -5.42
C ALA A 223 5.42 -4.99 -3.99
N GLY A 224 4.34 -5.48 -3.38
CA GLY A 224 4.34 -6.04 -2.03
C GLY A 224 4.75 -7.51 -1.99
N THR A 225 4.86 -8.05 -0.79
CA THR A 225 5.25 -9.46 -0.56
C THR A 225 4.27 -10.46 -1.17
N ALA A 226 3.00 -10.06 -1.37
CA ALA A 226 2.00 -10.90 -2.02
C ALA A 226 2.16 -10.98 -3.55
N VAL A 227 3.22 -10.41 -4.15
CA VAL A 227 3.45 -10.42 -5.60
C VAL A 227 3.41 -11.84 -6.19
N GLY A 228 3.92 -12.83 -5.46
CA GLY A 228 3.88 -14.24 -5.88
C GLY A 228 2.47 -14.86 -6.01
N LEU A 229 1.43 -14.19 -5.52
CA LEU A 229 0.02 -14.58 -5.70
C LEU A 229 -0.59 -13.98 -6.98
N VAL A 230 0.09 -13.06 -7.64
CA VAL A 230 -0.36 -12.44 -8.89
C VAL A 230 0.08 -13.32 -10.06
N LYS A 231 -0.82 -14.17 -10.56
CA LYS A 231 -0.48 -15.23 -11.54
C LYS A 231 -0.72 -14.83 -13.01
N GLY A 232 -1.35 -13.70 -13.25
CA GLY A 232 -1.65 -13.26 -14.60
C GLY A 232 -2.34 -11.91 -14.64
N VAL A 233 -2.48 -11.40 -15.85
CA VAL A 233 -3.20 -10.16 -16.15
C VAL A 233 -4.69 -10.46 -16.21
N MET A 234 -5.49 -9.64 -15.54
CA MET A 234 -6.95 -9.78 -15.47
C MET A 234 -7.58 -8.39 -15.37
N ALA A 235 -8.75 -8.18 -15.97
CA ALA A 235 -9.45 -6.90 -15.88
C ALA A 235 -9.80 -6.53 -14.43
N ALA A 236 -9.77 -5.26 -14.10
CA ALA A 236 -9.97 -4.79 -12.72
C ALA A 236 -11.30 -5.27 -12.13
N ARG A 237 -12.38 -5.31 -12.94
CA ARG A 237 -13.68 -5.84 -12.54
C ARG A 237 -13.60 -7.33 -12.18
N GLU A 238 -12.94 -8.12 -13.02
CA GLU A 238 -12.80 -9.57 -12.80
C GLU A 238 -11.98 -9.86 -11.54
N ILE A 239 -10.93 -9.03 -11.26
CA ILE A 239 -10.18 -9.12 -10.01
C ILE A 239 -11.10 -8.92 -8.80
N VAL A 240 -11.97 -7.90 -8.85
CA VAL A 240 -12.92 -7.63 -7.75
C VAL A 240 -13.88 -8.80 -7.55
N ASP A 241 -14.44 -9.34 -8.64
CA ASP A 241 -15.41 -10.43 -8.59
C ASP A 241 -14.74 -11.72 -8.07
N GLU A 242 -13.55 -12.09 -8.58
CA GLU A 242 -12.75 -13.25 -8.12
C GLU A 242 -12.42 -13.15 -6.62
N VAL A 243 -11.92 -11.99 -6.20
CA VAL A 243 -11.49 -11.79 -4.81
C VAL A 243 -12.67 -11.81 -3.84
N ARG A 244 -13.81 -11.22 -4.20
CA ARG A 244 -15.03 -11.25 -3.38
C ARG A 244 -15.58 -12.65 -3.24
N GLU A 245 -15.66 -13.40 -4.33
CA GLU A 245 -16.16 -14.77 -4.31
C GLU A 245 -15.19 -15.67 -3.52
N GLY A 246 -13.89 -15.56 -3.75
CA GLY A 246 -12.86 -16.29 -3.01
C GLY A 246 -12.94 -16.02 -1.49
N ALA A 247 -13.17 -14.77 -1.08
CA ALA A 247 -13.31 -14.42 0.32
C ALA A 247 -14.57 -15.06 0.96
N ARG A 248 -15.71 -15.04 0.26
CA ARG A 248 -16.94 -15.70 0.72
C ARG A 248 -16.74 -17.21 0.93
N GLN A 249 -16.06 -17.86 -0.03
CA GLN A 249 -15.77 -19.30 0.07
C GLN A 249 -14.86 -19.63 1.25
N VAL A 250 -13.83 -18.80 1.51
CA VAL A 250 -12.93 -19.02 2.65
C VAL A 250 -13.66 -18.82 3.98
N LEU A 251 -14.45 -17.76 4.12
CA LEU A 251 -15.22 -17.50 5.33
C LEU A 251 -16.28 -18.57 5.60
N GLY A 252 -16.97 -19.08 4.55
CA GLY A 252 -17.94 -20.18 4.69
C GLY A 252 -17.30 -21.47 5.19
N ARG A 253 -16.10 -21.82 4.69
CA ARG A 253 -15.37 -23.02 5.12
C ARG A 253 -14.72 -22.89 6.51
N GLY A 254 -14.53 -21.66 7.00
CA GLY A 254 -13.90 -21.41 8.31
C GLY A 254 -14.73 -21.99 9.46
N GLY A 255 -16.05 -21.89 9.40
CA GLY A 255 -16.97 -22.44 10.40
C GLY A 255 -17.02 -23.97 10.46
N GLU A 256 -16.60 -24.66 9.40
CA GLU A 256 -16.58 -26.13 9.34
C GLU A 256 -15.30 -26.74 9.97
N LYS A 257 -14.30 -25.91 10.30
CA LYS A 257 -13.00 -26.35 10.82
C LYS A 257 -12.84 -26.16 12.32
N LEU A 258 -13.78 -25.50 12.98
CA LEU A 258 -13.86 -25.27 14.42
C LEU A 258 -14.90 -26.18 15.05
#